data_efd4b16380b1bf3c462f93aa47d93db5
#
_entry.id   efd4b16380b1bf3c462f93aa47d93db5
#
_cell.length_a   1.000
_cell.length_b   1.000
_cell.length_c   1.000
_cell.angle_alpha   90.00
_cell.angle_beta   90.00
_cell.angle_gamma   90.00
#
_symmetry.space_group_name_H-M   'P 1'
#
loop_
_entity.id
_entity.type
_entity.pdbx_description
1 polymer ?
#
loop_
_entity_poly.entity_id
_entity_poly.type
_entity_poly.pdbx_seq_one_letter_code
_entity_poly.pdbx_strand_id
1 'polypeptide(L)' 'MKLIYAIVRNDNEDDVVSQLTQHRYSVTRLSTTGGFLKKGNTTLMIGAED' A
#
# COMPACT_ATOMS: atom_id res chain seq x y z
N MET A 1 -8.03 11.19 -11.25
CA MET A 1 -7.17 10.43 -10.31
C MET A 1 -8.02 9.53 -9.43
N LYS A 2 -7.60 8.32 -9.25
CA LYS A 2 -8.29 7.39 -8.38
C LYS A 2 -7.39 7.03 -7.21
N LEU A 3 -7.99 6.91 -6.05
CA LEU A 3 -7.28 6.48 -4.86
C LEU A 3 -7.75 5.09 -4.47
N ILE A 4 -6.80 4.22 -4.24
CA ILE A 4 -7.08 2.84 -3.88
C ILE A 4 -6.35 2.55 -2.58
N TYR A 5 -7.08 1.96 -1.63
CA TYR A 5 -6.47 1.48 -0.41
C TYR A 5 -6.34 -0.02 -0.49
N ALA A 6 -5.16 -0.51 -0.19
CA ALA A 6 -4.91 -1.94 -0.21
C ALA A 6 -4.23 -2.34 1.09
N ILE A 7 -4.66 -3.45 1.65
CA ILE A 7 -4.04 -4.00 2.85
C ILE A 7 -3.23 -5.21 2.42
N VAL A 8 -1.93 -5.16 2.68
CA VAL A 8 -1.03 -6.24 2.30
C VAL A 8 -0.26 -6.72 3.52
N ARG A 9 0.23 -7.94 3.44
CA ARG A 9 1.05 -8.48 4.52
C ARG A 9 2.44 -7.85 4.45
N ASN A 10 3.03 -7.62 5.62
CA ASN A 10 4.37 -7.03 5.68
C ASN A 10 5.38 -7.83 4.85
N ASP A 11 5.23 -9.13 4.81
CA ASP A 11 6.15 -9.99 4.06
C ASP A 11 6.12 -9.68 2.56
N ASN A 12 4.99 -9.23 2.06
CA ASN A 12 4.80 -8.97 0.64
C ASN A 12 4.85 -7.48 0.30
N GLU A 13 5.00 -6.63 1.30
CA GLU A 13 4.90 -5.19 1.08
C GLU A 13 5.89 -4.70 0.04
N ASP A 14 7.15 -5.09 0.18
CA ASP A 14 8.19 -4.61 -0.74
C ASP A 14 7.92 -5.04 -2.17
N ASP A 15 7.48 -6.28 -2.35
CA ASP A 15 7.17 -6.79 -3.67
C ASP A 15 6.01 -6.02 -4.29
N VAL A 16 4.96 -5.78 -3.51
CA VAL A 16 3.78 -5.08 -4.00
C VAL A 16 4.14 -3.64 -4.37
N VAL A 17 4.86 -2.96 -3.50
CA VAL A 17 5.26 -1.58 -3.77
C VAL A 17 6.14 -1.51 -5.01
N SER A 18 7.06 -2.45 -5.15
CA SER A 18 7.96 -2.48 -6.30
C SER A 18 7.18 -2.66 -7.60
N GLN A 19 6.23 -3.60 -7.61
CA GLN A 19 5.41 -3.84 -8.79
C GLN A 19 4.58 -2.60 -9.16
N LEU A 20 3.96 -1.99 -8.19
CA LEU A 20 3.14 -0.81 -8.43
C LEU A 20 3.97 0.36 -8.94
N THR A 21 5.15 0.53 -8.37
CA THR A 21 6.05 1.60 -8.79
C THR A 21 6.51 1.40 -10.23
N GLN A 22 6.76 0.17 -10.62
CA GLN A 22 7.15 -0.14 -12.00
C GLN A 22 6.05 0.24 -12.98
N HIS A 23 4.81 0.16 -12.56
CA HIS A 23 3.67 0.52 -13.39
C HIS A 23 3.31 2.00 -13.26
N ARG A 24 4.16 2.78 -12.62
CA ARG A 24 4.01 4.23 -12.49
C ARG A 24 2.84 4.65 -11.61
N TYR A 25 2.47 3.83 -10.66
CA TYR A 25 1.51 4.22 -9.65
C TYR A 25 2.23 4.93 -8.51
N SER A 26 1.55 5.89 -7.91
CA SER A 26 2.05 6.51 -6.69
C SER A 26 1.61 5.66 -5.51
N VAL A 27 2.55 5.26 -4.69
CA VAL A 27 2.24 4.39 -3.54
C VAL A 27 2.75 5.05 -2.28
N THR A 28 1.87 5.17 -1.30
CA THR A 28 2.22 5.71 0.01
C THR A 28 1.94 4.64 1.06
N ARG A 29 2.91 4.36 1.90
CA ARG A 29 2.73 3.42 3.00
C ARG A 29 2.13 4.16 4.18
N LEU A 30 1.04 3.61 4.70
CA LEU A 30 0.40 4.18 5.87
C LEU A 30 0.75 3.32 7.06
N SER A 31 1.40 3.94 8.02
CA SER A 31 1.79 3.27 9.24
C SER A 31 0.75 3.60 10.30
N THR A 32 -0.06 2.64 10.66
CA THR A 32 -1.06 2.84 11.70
C THR A 32 -0.64 2.10 12.95
N THR A 33 -0.61 2.82 14.05
CA THR A 33 -0.20 2.24 15.33
C THR A 33 -1.34 2.07 16.29
N GLY A 34 -2.55 2.29 15.85
CA GLY A 34 -3.68 2.34 16.75
C GLY A 34 -4.49 1.06 16.86
N GLY A 35 -3.95 -0.06 16.50
CA GLY A 35 -4.69 -1.31 16.57
C GLY A 35 -5.76 -1.44 15.52
N PHE A 36 -5.86 -0.49 14.67
CA PHE A 36 -6.82 -0.49 13.57
C PHE A 36 -6.51 -1.61 12.58
N LEU A 37 -5.23 -1.84 12.35
CA LEU A 37 -4.77 -2.92 11.49
C LEU A 37 -4.17 -4.01 12.33
N LYS A 38 -4.40 -5.23 11.93
CA LYS A 38 -3.81 -6.36 12.62
C LYS A 38 -2.31 -6.35 12.43
N LYS A 39 -1.63 -6.85 13.41
CA LYS A 39 -0.19 -6.96 13.39
C LYS A 39 0.25 -7.75 12.17
N GLY A 40 1.24 -7.25 11.47
CA GLY A 40 1.79 -7.91 10.30
C GLY A 40 1.23 -7.45 8.98
N ASN A 41 0.32 -6.48 9.01
CA ASN A 41 -0.27 -5.93 7.78
C ASN A 41 0.10 -4.46 7.63
N THR A 42 0.12 -4.03 6.38
CA THR A 42 0.40 -2.63 6.05
C THR A 42 -0.67 -2.14 5.08
N THR A 43 -1.13 -0.93 5.30
CA THR A 43 -2.07 -0.30 4.38
C THR A 43 -1.30 0.55 3.39
N LEU A 44 -1.59 0.37 2.11
CA LEU A 44 -1.00 1.16 1.05
C LEU A 44 -2.07 2.06 0.45
N MET A 45 -1.71 3.30 0.23
CA MET A 45 -2.57 4.23 -0.50
C MET A 45 -1.97 4.40 -1.89
N ILE A 46 -2.72 4.04 -2.89
CA ILE A 46 -2.25 3.99 -4.26
C ILE A 46 -2.99 5.04 -5.07
N GLY A 47 -2.24 5.93 -5.71
CA GLY A 47 -2.81 6.91 -6.60
C GLY A 47 -2.66 6.45 -8.04
N ALA A 48 -3.74 6.41 -8.77
CA ALA A 48 -3.73 6.01 -10.17
C ALA A 48 -4.43 7.07 -11.02
N GLU A 49 -3.87 7.35 -12.17
CA GLU A 49 -4.51 8.23 -13.12
C GLU A 49 -5.42 7.42 -14.02
N ASP A 50 -6.53 8.01 -14.37
CA ASP A 50 -7.47 7.37 -15.29
C ASP A 50 -6.90 7.27 -16.69
#